data_4c836df40d1a8fb661940f4859ba7fc1
#
_entry.id   4c836df40d1a8fb661940f4859ba7fc1
#
_cell.length_a   1.000
_cell.length_b   1.000
_cell.length_c   1.000
_cell.angle_alpha   90.00
_cell.angle_beta   90.00
_cell.angle_gamma   90.00
#
_symmetry.space_group_name_H-M   'P 1'
#
loop_
_entity.id
_entity.type
_entity.pdbx_description
1 polymer ?
#
loop_
_entity_poly.entity_id
_entity_poly.type
_entity_poly.pdbx_seq_one_letter_code
_entity_poly.pdbx_strand_id
1 'polypeptide(L)'
;MFPTEICAMCLIVFAWRPGHDVPLLLAANRDEFYARPSLPLGHWDDEPGVYAGRDLQAGGTWLGLGPDGRFAALPNIRDPRQTIGPRSRGELPAGYLTSTLAPAEFLAQLAPQASEFSGFNLLLGNGQELWHYNPRSGAPRPLSAGVYGVSNADLDSPWPKLLRARKGLQQALPAGDDDALFALLADPQRAADTELPETGVGLEIERLLSSVFIASPGYGTRASTLVKVYADGSRHIHERRFGPDGVALGETCLRLAGR
;
A
#
# COMPACT_ATOMS: atom_id res chain seq x y z
N MET A 1 -20.09 -12.68 -10.95
CA MET A 1 -20.24 -12.33 -9.52
C MET A 1 -18.86 -12.52 -8.90
N PHE A 2 -18.24 -11.45 -8.40
CA PHE A 2 -16.96 -11.58 -7.71
C PHE A 2 -17.17 -12.36 -6.42
N PRO A 3 -16.33 -13.36 -6.10
CA PRO A 3 -16.37 -13.98 -4.78
C PRO A 3 -16.13 -12.86 -3.73
N THR A 4 -16.95 -12.82 -2.70
CA THR A 4 -16.84 -11.86 -1.58
C THR A 4 -15.50 -11.95 -0.84
N GLU A 5 -14.69 -12.94 -1.18
CA GLU A 5 -13.37 -13.23 -0.61
C GLU A 5 -12.20 -12.59 -1.37
N ILE A 6 -12.45 -11.96 -2.53
CA ILE A 6 -11.42 -11.15 -3.22
C ILE A 6 -11.32 -9.83 -2.48
N CYS A 7 -10.57 -9.85 -1.40
CA CYS A 7 -10.27 -8.69 -0.58
C CYS A 7 -9.45 -7.66 -1.36
N ALA A 8 -9.44 -6.43 -0.83
CA ALA A 8 -8.64 -5.30 -1.29
C ALA A 8 -7.30 -5.75 -1.89
N MET A 9 -7.07 -5.40 -3.14
CA MET A 9 -5.82 -5.60 -3.82
C MET A 9 -5.08 -4.26 -3.80
N CYS A 10 -3.78 -4.29 -3.56
CA CYS A 10 -2.99 -3.07 -3.55
C CYS A 10 -1.74 -3.29 -4.40
N LEU A 11 -1.24 -2.19 -4.92
CA LEU A 11 0.07 -2.13 -5.55
C LEU A 11 0.85 -1.01 -4.88
N ILE A 12 2.05 -1.30 -4.42
CA ILE A 12 2.96 -0.32 -3.84
C ILE A 12 4.32 -0.47 -4.52
N VAL A 13 4.86 0.62 -5.04
CA VAL A 13 6.26 0.70 -5.48
C VAL A 13 6.93 1.82 -4.73
N PHE A 14 8.17 1.61 -4.28
CA PHE A 14 8.85 2.59 -3.46
C PHE A 14 10.36 2.55 -3.64
N ALA A 15 10.99 3.70 -3.42
CA ALA A 15 12.43 3.84 -3.29
C ALA A 15 12.77 4.15 -1.84
N TRP A 16 13.59 3.31 -1.22
CA TRP A 16 14.20 3.52 0.09
C TRP A 16 15.66 3.90 -0.10
N ARG A 17 16.03 5.11 0.28
CA ARG A 17 17.36 5.70 0.02
C ARG A 17 17.84 6.49 1.24
N PRO A 18 18.14 5.81 2.36
CA PRO A 18 18.63 6.49 3.56
C PRO A 18 19.87 7.33 3.23
N GLY A 19 19.89 8.57 3.73
CA GLY A 19 20.95 9.54 3.42
C GLY A 19 20.71 10.40 2.16
N HIS A 20 19.62 10.17 1.42
CA HIS A 20 19.20 11.04 0.31
C HIS A 20 18.26 12.15 0.82
N ASP A 21 18.11 13.26 0.05
CA ASP A 21 17.16 14.35 0.39
C ASP A 21 15.72 13.87 0.54
N VAL A 22 15.36 12.82 -0.17
CA VAL A 22 14.07 12.10 -0.06
C VAL A 22 14.35 10.63 0.28
N PRO A 23 14.53 10.28 1.57
CA PRO A 23 14.81 8.93 2.00
C PRO A 23 13.74 7.91 1.60
N LEU A 24 12.46 8.29 1.65
CA LEU A 24 11.36 7.43 1.17
C LEU A 24 10.52 8.18 0.14
N LEU A 25 10.41 7.57 -1.04
CA LEU A 25 9.44 7.95 -2.07
C LEU A 25 8.61 6.73 -2.42
N LEU A 26 7.29 6.84 -2.32
CA LEU A 26 6.36 5.74 -2.53
C LEU A 26 5.20 6.19 -3.42
N ALA A 27 4.78 5.30 -4.31
CA ALA A 27 3.59 5.42 -5.14
C ALA A 27 2.75 4.15 -5.00
N ALA A 28 1.44 4.29 -4.72
CA ALA A 28 0.59 3.17 -4.39
C ALA A 28 -0.84 3.32 -4.93
N ASN A 29 -1.44 2.20 -5.33
CA ASN A 29 -2.86 2.07 -5.63
C ASN A 29 -3.55 1.18 -4.60
N ARG A 30 -4.70 1.62 -4.10
CA ARG A 30 -5.65 0.82 -3.33
C ARG A 30 -6.78 0.38 -4.24
N ASP A 31 -6.85 -0.92 -4.49
CA ASP A 31 -7.93 -1.52 -5.28
C ASP A 31 -8.92 -2.19 -4.33
N GLU A 32 -10.21 -1.86 -4.43
CA GLU A 32 -11.24 -2.30 -3.50
C GLU A 32 -12.64 -2.21 -4.15
N PHE A 33 -13.60 -2.90 -3.58
CA PHE A 33 -15.02 -2.73 -3.93
C PHE A 33 -15.48 -1.30 -3.62
N TYR A 34 -16.16 -0.66 -4.58
CA TYR A 34 -16.66 0.71 -4.39
C TYR A 34 -17.73 0.79 -3.29
N ALA A 35 -18.46 -0.30 -3.04
CA ALA A 35 -19.45 -0.40 -1.97
C ALA A 35 -18.86 -0.40 -0.55
N ARG A 36 -17.55 -0.67 -0.39
CA ARG A 36 -16.90 -0.65 0.92
C ARG A 36 -16.79 0.77 1.44
N PRO A 37 -17.44 1.14 2.57
CA PRO A 37 -17.40 2.51 3.06
C PRO A 37 -16.00 2.86 3.58
N SER A 38 -15.48 4.02 3.16
CA SER A 38 -14.17 4.51 3.61
C SER A 38 -14.12 6.03 3.57
N LEU A 39 -13.39 6.64 4.49
CA LEU A 39 -13.03 8.05 4.44
C LEU A 39 -11.77 8.25 3.58
N PRO A 40 -11.67 9.39 2.90
CA PRO A 40 -10.45 9.78 2.18
C PRO A 40 -9.29 10.04 3.15
N LEU A 41 -8.10 10.25 2.57
CA LEU A 41 -6.95 10.77 3.31
C LEU A 41 -7.34 12.03 4.10
N GLY A 42 -7.05 12.01 5.40
CA GLY A 42 -7.30 13.11 6.32
C GLY A 42 -6.59 12.91 7.65
N HIS A 43 -6.63 13.94 8.49
CA HIS A 43 -6.24 13.83 9.90
C HIS A 43 -7.28 12.98 10.66
N TRP A 44 -6.83 12.13 11.56
CA TRP A 44 -7.72 11.40 12.46
C TRP A 44 -7.96 12.20 13.73
N ASP A 45 -9.21 12.57 13.99
CA ASP A 45 -9.57 13.40 15.15
C ASP A 45 -9.39 12.66 16.48
N ASP A 46 -9.59 11.33 16.46
CA ASP A 46 -9.43 10.44 17.62
C ASP A 46 -7.98 9.99 17.86
N GLU A 47 -7.08 10.20 16.89
CA GLU A 47 -5.65 9.81 16.96
C GLU A 47 -4.76 10.95 16.45
N PRO A 48 -4.47 11.96 17.30
CA PRO A 48 -3.72 13.13 16.87
C PRO A 48 -2.34 12.80 16.28
N GLY A 49 -2.09 13.36 15.09
CA GLY A 49 -0.85 13.14 14.35
C GLY A 49 -0.89 11.99 13.36
N VAL A 50 -2.00 11.23 13.28
CA VAL A 50 -2.23 10.23 12.23
C VAL A 50 -2.91 10.89 11.03
N TYR A 51 -2.35 10.66 9.85
CA TYR A 51 -2.86 11.10 8.55
C TYR A 51 -3.01 9.90 7.63
N ALA A 52 -4.24 9.49 7.40
CA ALA A 52 -4.56 8.29 6.62
C ALA A 52 -6.00 8.34 6.10
N GLY A 53 -6.32 7.53 5.11
CA GLY A 53 -7.70 7.14 4.84
C GLY A 53 -8.20 6.22 5.96
N ARG A 54 -9.53 6.07 6.11
CA ARG A 54 -10.11 5.19 7.13
C ARG A 54 -11.11 4.23 6.53
N ASP A 55 -10.97 2.97 6.85
CA ASP A 55 -11.95 1.93 6.54
C ASP A 55 -13.09 2.02 7.56
N LEU A 56 -14.29 2.39 7.14
CA LEU A 56 -15.43 2.55 8.04
C LEU A 56 -16.11 1.22 8.42
N GLN A 57 -15.80 0.14 7.70
CA GLN A 57 -16.31 -1.19 8.02
C GLN A 57 -15.49 -1.87 9.13
N ALA A 58 -14.17 -1.67 9.14
CA ALA A 58 -13.25 -2.35 10.05
C ALA A 58 -12.43 -1.41 10.94
N GLY A 59 -12.57 -0.10 10.79
CA GLY A 59 -11.97 0.93 11.66
C GLY A 59 -10.52 1.28 11.41
N GLY A 60 -9.76 0.46 10.67
CA GLY A 60 -8.33 0.63 10.42
C GLY A 60 -8.00 1.40 9.16
N THR A 61 -6.75 1.28 8.72
CA THR A 61 -6.25 1.87 7.47
C THR A 61 -5.41 0.88 6.66
N TRP A 62 -5.01 1.28 5.46
CA TRP A 62 -4.12 0.49 4.59
C TRP A 62 -2.77 1.19 4.34
N LEU A 63 -2.72 2.52 4.47
CA LEU A 63 -1.54 3.35 4.29
C LEU A 63 -1.74 4.66 5.05
N GLY A 64 -0.68 5.10 5.73
CA GLY A 64 -0.72 6.37 6.44
C GLY A 64 0.62 6.82 7.02
N LEU A 65 0.57 8.03 7.55
CA LEU A 65 1.64 8.68 8.28
C LEU A 65 1.20 8.88 9.74
N GLY A 66 2.12 8.65 10.66
CA GLY A 66 1.92 8.90 12.09
C GLY A 66 2.89 9.93 12.65
N PRO A 67 2.87 10.18 13.97
CA PRO A 67 3.84 11.02 14.64
C PRO A 67 5.28 10.51 14.42
N ASP A 68 6.27 11.36 14.67
CA ASP A 68 7.69 10.99 14.74
C ASP A 68 8.23 10.26 13.49
N GLY A 69 7.74 10.65 12.30
CA GLY A 69 8.16 10.07 11.03
C GLY A 69 7.58 8.68 10.74
N ARG A 70 6.63 8.19 11.55
CA ARG A 70 6.03 6.88 11.32
C ARG A 70 5.32 6.82 9.97
N PHE A 71 5.54 5.71 9.31
CA PHE A 71 4.89 5.31 8.06
C PHE A 71 4.46 3.85 8.16
N ALA A 72 3.28 3.55 7.67
CA ALA A 72 2.80 2.18 7.53
C ALA A 72 2.04 1.99 6.23
N ALA A 73 2.19 0.82 5.60
CA ALA A 73 1.38 0.41 4.47
C ALA A 73 1.18 -1.11 4.46
N LEU A 74 0.02 -1.56 3.96
CA LEU A 74 -0.38 -2.96 4.02
C LEU A 74 -1.11 -3.40 2.75
N PRO A 75 -0.45 -4.11 1.82
CA PRO A 75 -1.09 -4.94 0.80
C PRO A 75 -1.51 -6.30 1.34
N ASN A 76 -2.70 -6.74 0.94
CA ASN A 76 -3.19 -8.10 1.23
C ASN A 76 -2.47 -9.15 0.36
N ILE A 77 -2.40 -10.40 0.82
CA ILE A 77 -2.00 -11.54 0.00
C ILE A 77 -3.23 -12.08 -0.73
N ARG A 78 -3.09 -12.32 -2.04
CA ARG A 78 -4.11 -12.95 -2.88
C ARG A 78 -4.00 -14.47 -2.78
N ASP A 79 -4.88 -15.05 -1.99
CA ASP A 79 -5.03 -16.50 -1.89
C ASP A 79 -6.48 -16.82 -1.48
N PRO A 80 -7.34 -17.22 -2.41
CA PRO A 80 -8.74 -17.54 -2.10
C PRO A 80 -8.90 -18.78 -1.20
N ARG A 81 -7.84 -19.55 -1.00
CA ARG A 81 -7.87 -20.75 -0.14
C ARG A 81 -7.42 -20.46 1.29
N GLN A 82 -6.98 -19.23 1.58
CA GLN A 82 -6.54 -18.89 2.93
C GLN A 82 -7.71 -18.85 3.91
N THR A 83 -7.46 -19.28 5.14
CA THR A 83 -8.40 -19.07 6.23
C THR A 83 -8.51 -17.57 6.52
N ILE A 84 -9.74 -17.07 6.63
CA ILE A 84 -9.98 -15.68 7.03
C ILE A 84 -9.66 -15.57 8.53
N GLY A 85 -8.72 -14.71 8.86
CA GLY A 85 -8.39 -14.42 10.25
C GLY A 85 -9.51 -13.66 10.96
N PRO A 86 -9.66 -13.83 12.28
CA PRO A 86 -10.70 -13.16 13.06
C PRO A 86 -10.49 -11.65 13.19
N ARG A 87 -9.29 -11.16 12.94
CA ARG A 87 -8.93 -9.73 13.06
C ARG A 87 -8.73 -9.06 11.73
N SER A 88 -9.07 -7.77 11.67
CA SER A 88 -8.88 -6.94 10.49
C SER A 88 -7.40 -6.59 10.28
N ARG A 89 -6.88 -6.84 9.07
CA ARG A 89 -5.51 -6.44 8.70
C ARG A 89 -5.29 -4.94 8.83
N GLY A 90 -6.33 -4.12 8.63
CA GLY A 90 -6.27 -2.66 8.80
C GLY A 90 -5.89 -2.19 10.20
N GLU A 91 -6.03 -3.05 11.22
CA GLU A 91 -5.56 -2.79 12.59
C GLU A 91 -4.03 -2.69 12.66
N LEU A 92 -3.30 -3.39 11.79
CA LEU A 92 -1.85 -3.47 11.83
C LEU A 92 -1.17 -2.12 11.52
N PRO A 93 -1.45 -1.46 10.36
CA PRO A 93 -0.92 -0.13 10.13
C PRO A 93 -1.48 0.91 11.11
N ALA A 94 -2.77 0.86 11.46
CA ALA A 94 -3.34 1.77 12.45
C ALA A 94 -2.64 1.65 13.80
N GLY A 95 -2.48 0.43 14.33
CA GLY A 95 -1.81 0.19 15.61
C GLY A 95 -0.34 0.62 15.62
N TYR A 96 0.39 0.47 14.52
CA TYR A 96 1.76 0.99 14.43
C TYR A 96 1.79 2.51 14.41
N LEU A 97 0.94 3.16 13.62
CA LEU A 97 0.91 4.62 13.48
C LEU A 97 0.57 5.33 14.80
N THR A 98 -0.21 4.68 15.67
CA THR A 98 -0.59 5.21 16.99
C THR A 98 0.34 4.75 18.13
N SER A 99 1.25 3.79 17.87
CA SER A 99 2.18 3.29 18.88
C SER A 99 3.38 4.22 19.07
N THR A 100 4.14 3.99 20.13
CA THR A 100 5.45 4.62 20.37
C THR A 100 6.61 3.68 20.09
N LEU A 101 6.35 2.42 19.69
CA LEU A 101 7.36 1.38 19.48
C LEU A 101 8.17 1.65 18.19
N ALA A 102 9.44 1.27 18.20
CA ALA A 102 10.23 1.17 16.97
C ALA A 102 9.64 0.08 16.03
N PRO A 103 9.87 0.14 14.71
CA PRO A 103 9.34 -0.87 13.78
C PRO A 103 9.70 -2.30 14.16
N ALA A 104 10.96 -2.56 14.54
CA ALA A 104 11.42 -3.88 14.95
C ALA A 104 10.68 -4.40 16.19
N GLU A 105 10.47 -3.55 17.19
CA GLU A 105 9.78 -3.91 18.44
C GLU A 105 8.30 -4.20 18.19
N PHE A 106 7.63 -3.37 17.38
CA PHE A 106 6.24 -3.61 17.00
C PHE A 106 6.08 -4.93 16.27
N LEU A 107 6.97 -5.22 15.30
CA LEU A 107 6.95 -6.46 14.54
C LEU A 107 7.28 -7.68 15.40
N ALA A 108 8.16 -7.56 16.38
CA ALA A 108 8.45 -8.64 17.33
C ALA A 108 7.23 -9.00 18.20
N GLN A 109 6.42 -8.00 18.58
CA GLN A 109 5.15 -8.24 19.31
C GLN A 109 4.05 -8.78 18.41
N LEU A 110 4.02 -8.39 17.13
CA LEU A 110 3.04 -8.86 16.15
C LEU A 110 3.30 -10.32 15.73
N ALA A 111 4.55 -10.72 15.53
CA ALA A 111 4.90 -11.99 14.91
C ALA A 111 4.21 -13.22 15.57
N PRO A 112 4.12 -13.34 16.91
CA PRO A 112 3.39 -14.44 17.56
C PRO A 112 1.88 -14.44 17.28
N GLN A 113 1.29 -13.31 16.93
CA GLN A 113 -0.15 -13.11 16.70
C GLN A 113 -0.50 -13.05 15.20
N ALA A 114 0.48 -13.19 14.31
CA ALA A 114 0.28 -12.99 12.86
C ALA A 114 -0.77 -13.94 12.25
N SER A 115 -0.96 -15.12 12.85
CA SER A 115 -1.98 -16.10 12.42
C SER A 115 -3.43 -15.66 12.73
N GLU A 116 -3.63 -14.63 13.55
CA GLU A 116 -4.95 -14.05 13.80
C GLU A 116 -5.45 -13.20 12.62
N PHE A 117 -4.58 -12.89 11.67
CA PHE A 117 -4.90 -12.10 10.49
C PHE A 117 -4.84 -12.95 9.21
N SER A 118 -5.70 -12.63 8.26
CA SER A 118 -5.53 -13.14 6.89
C SER A 118 -4.19 -12.66 6.31
N GLY A 119 -3.65 -13.38 5.32
CA GLY A 119 -2.32 -13.09 4.74
C GLY A 119 -2.12 -11.62 4.32
N PHE A 120 -0.98 -11.07 4.69
CA PHE A 120 -0.62 -9.68 4.46
C PHE A 120 0.87 -9.49 4.17
N ASN A 121 1.18 -8.37 3.54
CA ASN A 121 2.49 -7.73 3.56
C ASN A 121 2.38 -6.45 4.40
N LEU A 122 3.31 -6.22 5.30
CA LEU A 122 3.33 -5.02 6.13
C LEU A 122 4.66 -4.29 5.95
N LEU A 123 4.58 -3.02 5.57
CA LEU A 123 5.71 -2.10 5.51
C LEU A 123 5.59 -1.12 6.67
N LEU A 124 6.63 -1.01 7.49
CA LEU A 124 6.71 -0.07 8.62
C LEU A 124 8.01 0.70 8.56
N GLY A 125 7.93 2.01 8.82
CA GLY A 125 9.10 2.87 8.90
C GLY A 125 8.94 4.02 9.90
N ASN A 126 10.06 4.64 10.28
CA ASN A 126 10.11 5.78 11.19
C ASN A 126 11.03 6.92 10.67
N GLY A 127 11.34 6.92 9.36
CA GLY A 127 12.25 7.86 8.72
C GLY A 127 13.73 7.47 8.77
N GLN A 128 14.14 6.57 9.69
CA GLN A 128 15.52 6.08 9.82
C GLN A 128 15.67 4.64 9.31
N GLU A 129 14.65 3.84 9.48
CA GLU A 129 14.60 2.44 9.07
C GLU A 129 13.27 2.12 8.41
N LEU A 130 13.29 1.14 7.52
CA LEU A 130 12.13 0.61 6.84
C LEU A 130 12.16 -0.92 6.94
N TRP A 131 11.04 -1.50 7.36
CA TRP A 131 10.89 -2.93 7.58
C TRP A 131 9.79 -3.52 6.72
N HIS A 132 9.98 -4.76 6.31
CA HIS A 132 8.96 -5.58 5.64
C HIS A 132 8.68 -6.84 6.45
N TYR A 133 7.39 -7.18 6.55
CA TYR A 133 6.95 -8.43 7.13
C TYR A 133 5.85 -9.08 6.30
N ASN A 134 6.11 -10.33 5.91
CA ASN A 134 5.15 -11.25 5.33
C ASN A 134 5.23 -12.56 6.11
N PRO A 135 4.21 -12.93 6.92
CA PRO A 135 4.25 -14.14 7.76
C PRO A 135 4.45 -15.44 6.99
N ARG A 136 4.12 -15.44 5.68
CA ARG A 136 4.28 -16.65 4.83
C ARG A 136 5.71 -16.84 4.33
N SER A 137 6.49 -15.77 4.23
CA SER A 137 7.87 -15.82 3.73
C SER A 137 8.91 -15.81 4.83
N GLY A 138 8.53 -15.61 6.08
CA GLY A 138 9.46 -15.70 7.21
C GLY A 138 9.35 -14.59 8.24
N ALA A 139 10.44 -14.35 8.96
CA ALA A 139 10.51 -13.33 9.98
C ALA A 139 10.53 -11.90 9.41
N PRO A 140 10.09 -10.89 10.20
CA PRO A 140 10.27 -9.50 9.85
C PRO A 140 11.73 -9.17 9.53
N ARG A 141 11.97 -8.32 8.53
CA ARG A 141 13.33 -7.94 8.10
C ARG A 141 13.45 -6.46 7.79
N PRO A 142 14.56 -5.81 8.14
CA PRO A 142 14.88 -4.47 7.67
C PRO A 142 15.16 -4.48 6.17
N LEU A 143 14.83 -3.40 5.49
CA LEU A 143 15.13 -3.21 4.08
C LEU A 143 16.39 -2.36 3.91
N SER A 144 17.30 -2.82 3.07
CA SER A 144 18.45 -2.04 2.60
C SER A 144 18.02 -0.95 1.62
N ALA A 145 18.93 -0.02 1.28
CA ALA A 145 18.67 0.95 0.22
C ALA A 145 18.34 0.22 -1.11
N GLY A 146 17.29 0.67 -1.80
CA GLY A 146 16.83 0.02 -3.04
C GLY A 146 15.53 0.55 -3.59
N VAL A 147 15.12 0.02 -4.73
CA VAL A 147 13.80 0.24 -5.33
C VAL A 147 13.05 -1.09 -5.31
N TYR A 148 11.91 -1.06 -4.66
CA TYR A 148 11.12 -2.23 -4.33
C TYR A 148 9.71 -2.12 -4.88
N GLY A 149 9.04 -3.26 -4.90
CA GLY A 149 7.62 -3.32 -5.18
C GLY A 149 6.95 -4.42 -4.39
N VAL A 150 5.72 -4.19 -3.95
CA VAL A 150 4.89 -5.20 -3.31
C VAL A 150 3.44 -5.06 -3.78
N SER A 151 2.84 -6.20 -4.08
CA SER A 151 1.42 -6.28 -4.41
C SER A 151 0.78 -7.38 -3.55
N ASN A 152 0.18 -8.38 -4.17
CA ASN A 152 -0.65 -9.35 -3.47
C ASN A 152 0.03 -10.75 -3.38
N ALA A 153 1.34 -10.79 -3.51
CA ALA A 153 2.19 -11.94 -3.19
C ALA A 153 3.26 -11.50 -2.18
N ASP A 154 4.53 -11.79 -2.40
CA ASP A 154 5.62 -11.29 -1.56
C ASP A 154 6.28 -10.03 -2.15
N LEU A 155 7.18 -9.42 -1.39
CA LEU A 155 8.03 -8.31 -1.84
C LEU A 155 8.78 -8.72 -3.11
N ASP A 156 8.75 -7.84 -4.12
CA ASP A 156 9.40 -8.02 -5.42
C ASP A 156 8.97 -9.26 -6.22
N SER A 157 7.80 -9.83 -5.93
CA SER A 157 7.23 -10.91 -6.75
C SER A 157 7.15 -10.50 -8.22
N PRO A 158 7.53 -11.37 -9.19
CA PRO A 158 7.68 -10.98 -10.58
C PRO A 158 6.36 -10.87 -11.35
N TRP A 159 5.35 -10.25 -10.74
CA TRP A 159 4.09 -10.02 -11.41
C TRP A 159 4.19 -8.88 -12.43
N PRO A 160 3.62 -9.01 -13.63
CA PRO A 160 3.76 -8.06 -14.72
C PRO A 160 3.48 -6.60 -14.33
N LYS A 161 2.35 -6.36 -13.62
CA LYS A 161 2.00 -5.01 -13.14
C LYS A 161 3.04 -4.44 -12.18
N LEU A 162 3.62 -5.29 -11.31
CA LEU A 162 4.62 -4.86 -10.33
C LEU A 162 5.93 -4.52 -11.01
N LEU A 163 6.37 -5.33 -11.95
CA LEU A 163 7.59 -5.08 -12.73
C LEU A 163 7.47 -3.78 -13.53
N ARG A 164 6.32 -3.54 -14.19
CA ARG A 164 6.06 -2.29 -14.93
C ARG A 164 6.07 -1.07 -14.02
N ALA A 165 5.31 -1.12 -12.92
CA ALA A 165 5.24 -0.01 -11.98
C ALA A 165 6.61 0.29 -11.34
N ARG A 166 7.38 -0.74 -10.95
CA ARG A 166 8.74 -0.57 -10.41
C ARG A 166 9.69 0.05 -11.42
N LYS A 167 9.64 -0.38 -12.69
CA LYS A 167 10.41 0.23 -13.77
C LYS A 167 10.00 1.69 -14.00
N GLY A 168 8.71 1.98 -14.00
CA GLY A 168 8.18 3.34 -14.10
C GLY A 168 8.68 4.23 -12.96
N LEU A 169 8.66 3.72 -11.72
CA LEU A 169 9.24 4.44 -10.58
C LEU A 169 10.72 4.74 -10.78
N GLN A 170 11.52 3.77 -11.19
CA GLN A 170 12.96 3.98 -11.45
C GLN A 170 13.21 5.08 -12.47
N GLN A 171 12.36 5.20 -13.48
CA GLN A 171 12.45 6.25 -14.50
C GLN A 171 12.00 7.62 -13.98
N ALA A 172 11.02 7.66 -13.08
CA ALA A 172 10.50 8.89 -12.50
C ALA A 172 11.36 9.44 -11.34
N LEU A 173 12.20 8.61 -10.71
CA LEU A 173 13.01 8.99 -9.55
C LEU A 173 13.87 10.26 -9.74
N PRO A 174 14.55 10.49 -10.90
CA PRO A 174 15.40 11.68 -11.06
C PRO A 174 14.64 13.01 -11.00
N ALA A 175 13.41 13.03 -11.53
CA ALA A 175 12.56 14.22 -11.48
C ALA A 175 11.80 14.33 -10.15
N GLY A 176 11.37 13.19 -9.59
CA GLY A 176 10.57 13.12 -8.35
C GLY A 176 9.22 13.87 -8.46
N ASP A 177 8.75 14.10 -9.67
CA ASP A 177 7.54 14.85 -9.98
C ASP A 177 6.28 14.03 -9.70
N ASP A 178 5.30 14.65 -9.03
CA ASP A 178 4.04 14.00 -8.66
C ASP A 178 3.25 13.56 -9.89
N ASP A 179 3.24 14.36 -10.97
CA ASP A 179 2.47 14.02 -12.16
C ASP A 179 3.04 12.79 -12.87
N ALA A 180 4.36 12.65 -12.96
CA ALA A 180 5.00 11.46 -13.49
C ALA A 180 4.72 10.22 -12.62
N LEU A 181 4.68 10.38 -11.29
CA LEU A 181 4.35 9.30 -10.36
C LEU A 181 2.87 8.90 -10.45
N PHE A 182 1.96 9.85 -10.59
CA PHE A 182 0.55 9.54 -10.83
C PHE A 182 0.31 8.91 -12.20
N ALA A 183 1.06 9.34 -13.22
CA ALA A 183 0.98 8.74 -14.57
C ALA A 183 1.34 7.26 -14.55
N LEU A 184 2.38 6.85 -13.80
CA LEU A 184 2.71 5.42 -13.67
C LEU A 184 1.62 4.63 -12.94
N LEU A 185 0.92 5.25 -11.97
CA LEU A 185 -0.19 4.62 -11.24
C LEU A 185 -1.48 4.52 -12.06
N ALA A 186 -1.60 5.31 -13.12
CA ALA A 186 -2.77 5.36 -14.00
C ALA A 186 -2.71 4.38 -15.18
N ASP A 187 -1.70 3.49 -15.27
CA ASP A 187 -1.53 2.54 -16.38
C ASP A 187 -2.62 1.45 -16.38
N PRO A 188 -3.56 1.45 -17.36
CA PRO A 188 -4.63 0.48 -17.45
C PRO A 188 -4.21 -0.79 -18.20
N GLN A 189 -2.97 -0.90 -18.65
CA GLN A 189 -2.52 -2.00 -19.49
C GLN A 189 -2.59 -3.33 -18.73
N ARG A 190 -3.31 -4.30 -19.28
CA ARG A 190 -3.35 -5.68 -18.78
C ARG A 190 -2.14 -6.47 -19.29
N ALA A 191 -1.77 -7.50 -18.55
CA ALA A 191 -0.75 -8.44 -18.98
C ALA A 191 -1.31 -9.45 -20.00
N ALA A 192 -0.43 -10.07 -20.77
CA ALA A 192 -0.80 -11.22 -21.61
C ALA A 192 -1.15 -12.43 -20.72
N ASP A 193 -2.06 -13.29 -21.18
CA ASP A 193 -2.52 -14.45 -20.40
C ASP A 193 -1.38 -15.37 -19.96
N THR A 194 -0.35 -15.50 -20.80
CA THR A 194 0.84 -16.32 -20.53
C THR A 194 1.74 -15.77 -19.44
N GLU A 195 1.55 -14.52 -19.04
CA GLU A 195 2.32 -13.83 -17.99
C GLU A 195 1.56 -13.73 -16.68
N LEU A 196 0.25 -14.09 -16.68
CA LEU A 196 -0.60 -13.96 -15.50
C LEU A 196 -0.17 -14.94 -14.41
N PRO A 197 -0.20 -14.53 -13.13
CA PRO A 197 -0.02 -15.46 -12.03
C PRO A 197 -1.24 -16.40 -11.94
N GLU A 198 -1.02 -17.60 -11.45
CA GLU A 198 -2.08 -18.54 -11.15
C GLU A 198 -2.33 -18.58 -9.64
N THR A 199 -3.19 -17.67 -9.13
CA THR A 199 -3.48 -17.57 -7.69
C THR A 199 -4.75 -18.31 -7.26
N GLY A 200 -5.48 -18.89 -8.22
CA GLY A 200 -6.72 -19.66 -7.98
C GLY A 200 -8.00 -18.82 -8.06
N VAL A 201 -7.91 -17.53 -8.43
CA VAL A 201 -9.11 -16.68 -8.60
C VAL A 201 -9.78 -16.81 -9.98
N GLY A 202 -9.15 -17.55 -10.89
CA GLY A 202 -9.64 -17.76 -12.27
C GLY A 202 -9.15 -16.67 -13.25
N LEU A 203 -9.05 -17.07 -14.52
CA LEU A 203 -8.39 -16.30 -15.58
C LEU A 203 -8.99 -14.90 -15.78
N GLU A 204 -10.32 -14.75 -15.79
CA GLU A 204 -10.98 -13.44 -16.01
C GLU A 204 -10.63 -12.45 -14.89
N ILE A 205 -10.52 -12.93 -13.67
CA ILE A 205 -10.15 -12.10 -12.53
C ILE A 205 -8.66 -11.78 -12.58
N GLU A 206 -7.80 -12.76 -12.90
CA GLU A 206 -6.37 -12.50 -13.08
C GLU A 206 -6.11 -11.42 -14.17
N ARG A 207 -6.83 -11.49 -15.31
CA ARG A 207 -6.77 -10.46 -16.35
C ARG A 207 -7.13 -9.08 -15.83
N LEU A 208 -8.25 -8.96 -15.09
CA LEU A 208 -8.69 -7.69 -14.51
C LEU A 208 -7.66 -7.13 -13.52
N LEU A 209 -7.13 -7.99 -12.65
CA LEU A 209 -6.19 -7.60 -11.59
C LEU A 209 -4.74 -7.40 -12.08
N SER A 210 -4.47 -7.61 -13.38
CA SER A 210 -3.12 -7.52 -13.96
C SER A 210 -2.70 -6.11 -14.37
N SER A 211 -3.61 -5.15 -14.41
CA SER A 211 -3.30 -3.74 -14.65
C SER A 211 -2.82 -3.05 -13.38
N VAL A 212 -2.08 -1.97 -13.53
CA VAL A 212 -1.69 -1.08 -12.42
C VAL A 212 -2.91 -0.29 -11.96
N PHE A 213 -3.68 0.28 -12.91
CA PHE A 213 -4.95 0.95 -12.64
C PHE A 213 -6.13 0.06 -13.07
N ILE A 214 -7.03 -0.20 -12.14
CA ILE A 214 -8.20 -1.05 -12.39
C ILE A 214 -9.44 -0.18 -12.45
N ALA A 215 -10.12 -0.19 -13.60
CA ALA A 215 -11.41 0.47 -13.79
C ALA A 215 -12.47 -0.57 -14.15
N SER A 216 -13.48 -0.72 -13.30
CA SER A 216 -14.67 -1.54 -13.58
C SER A 216 -15.86 -1.05 -12.73
N PRO A 217 -17.09 -1.49 -13.01
CA PRO A 217 -18.28 -0.93 -12.34
C PRO A 217 -18.37 -1.16 -10.82
N GLY A 218 -17.91 -2.30 -10.33
CA GLY A 218 -18.11 -2.69 -8.92
C GLY A 218 -16.83 -2.70 -8.08
N TYR A 219 -15.67 -2.83 -8.74
CA TYR A 219 -14.37 -3.00 -8.13
C TYR A 219 -13.30 -2.24 -8.93
N GLY A 220 -12.34 -1.62 -8.28
CA GLY A 220 -11.23 -0.98 -8.99
C GLY A 220 -10.35 -0.15 -8.08
N THR A 221 -9.44 0.58 -8.70
CA THR A 221 -8.57 1.53 -8.01
C THR A 221 -9.42 2.66 -7.44
N ARG A 222 -9.47 2.74 -6.11
CA ARG A 222 -10.22 3.76 -5.36
C ARG A 222 -9.36 4.93 -4.95
N ALA A 223 -8.08 4.69 -4.75
CA ALA A 223 -7.12 5.72 -4.40
C ALA A 223 -5.76 5.44 -5.01
N SER A 224 -5.14 6.46 -5.57
CA SER A 224 -3.71 6.52 -5.90
C SER A 224 -3.04 7.47 -4.93
N THR A 225 -2.03 7.01 -4.21
CA THR A 225 -1.41 7.76 -3.12
C THR A 225 0.11 7.85 -3.32
N LEU A 226 0.64 9.04 -3.20
CA LEU A 226 2.08 9.31 -3.16
C LEU A 226 2.48 9.66 -1.72
N VAL A 227 3.62 9.15 -1.29
CA VAL A 227 4.26 9.54 -0.02
C VAL A 227 5.71 9.91 -0.28
N LYS A 228 6.12 11.07 0.22
CA LYS A 228 7.51 11.50 0.26
C LYS A 228 7.88 11.85 1.69
N VAL A 229 8.93 11.24 2.19
CA VAL A 229 9.57 11.60 3.47
C VAL A 229 10.88 12.27 3.11
N TYR A 230 11.12 13.47 3.63
CA TYR A 230 12.32 14.25 3.38
C TYR A 230 13.33 14.10 4.51
N ALA A 231 14.59 14.37 4.22
CA ALA A 231 15.69 14.26 5.18
C ALA A 231 15.56 15.21 6.37
N ASP A 232 14.86 16.34 6.20
CA ASP A 232 14.54 17.31 7.26
C ASP A 232 13.35 16.86 8.14
N GLY A 233 12.82 15.67 7.91
CA GLY A 233 11.66 15.10 8.62
C GLY A 233 10.31 15.61 8.11
N SER A 234 10.29 16.56 7.15
CA SER A 234 9.04 16.95 6.52
C SER A 234 8.47 15.81 5.67
N ARG A 235 7.16 15.79 5.50
CA ARG A 235 6.46 14.70 4.80
C ARG A 235 5.39 15.27 3.88
N HIS A 236 5.24 14.64 2.74
CA HIS A 236 4.19 14.94 1.78
C HIS A 236 3.40 13.68 1.50
N ILE A 237 2.09 13.76 1.60
CA ILE A 237 1.16 12.69 1.20
C ILE A 237 0.08 13.30 0.31
N HIS A 238 -0.11 12.69 -0.88
CA HIS A 238 -1.02 13.18 -1.89
C HIS A 238 -1.86 12.03 -2.41
N GLU A 239 -3.18 12.10 -2.25
CA GLU A 239 -4.14 11.07 -2.66
C GLU A 239 -5.07 11.60 -3.75
N ARG A 240 -5.19 10.86 -4.87
CA ARG A 240 -6.24 11.02 -5.87
C ARG A 240 -7.25 9.89 -5.72
N ARG A 241 -8.55 10.21 -5.71
CA ARG A 241 -9.64 9.28 -5.46
C ARG A 241 -10.46 9.02 -6.70
N PHE A 242 -10.95 7.76 -6.80
CA PHE A 242 -11.70 7.29 -7.95
C PHE A 242 -12.93 6.50 -7.53
N GLY A 243 -13.98 6.62 -8.32
CA GLY A 243 -15.23 5.87 -8.25
C GLY A 243 -15.33 4.81 -9.36
N PRO A 244 -16.53 4.23 -9.56
CA PRO A 244 -16.80 3.27 -10.62
C PRO A 244 -16.23 3.71 -11.96
N ASP A 245 -15.69 2.74 -12.70
CA ASP A 245 -15.09 2.93 -14.01
C ASP A 245 -13.95 3.98 -14.07
N GLY A 246 -13.30 4.26 -12.92
CA GLY A 246 -12.18 5.18 -12.83
C GLY A 246 -12.57 6.66 -12.83
N VAL A 247 -13.84 6.99 -12.55
CA VAL A 247 -14.31 8.38 -12.46
C VAL A 247 -13.59 9.09 -11.31
N ALA A 248 -12.96 10.23 -11.62
CA ALA A 248 -12.25 11.04 -10.61
C ALA A 248 -13.25 11.63 -9.59
N LEU A 249 -12.94 11.48 -8.30
CA LEU A 249 -13.74 11.99 -7.16
C LEU A 249 -13.07 13.15 -6.41
N GLY A 250 -11.87 13.57 -6.84
CA GLY A 250 -11.09 14.62 -6.22
C GLY A 250 -9.78 14.14 -5.61
N GLU A 251 -9.08 15.06 -4.99
CA GLU A 251 -7.77 14.79 -4.40
C GLU A 251 -7.60 15.46 -3.04
N THR A 252 -6.63 15.00 -2.28
CA THR A 252 -6.20 15.57 -1.01
C THR A 252 -4.68 15.58 -0.96
N CYS A 253 -4.10 16.74 -0.70
CA CYS A 253 -2.65 16.93 -0.63
C CYS A 253 -2.30 17.54 0.73
N LEU A 254 -1.48 16.85 1.51
CA LEU A 254 -1.05 17.28 2.84
C LEU A 254 0.47 17.40 2.89
N ARG A 255 0.95 18.51 3.44
CA ARG A 255 2.38 18.74 3.72
C ARG A 255 2.53 18.90 5.22
N LEU A 256 3.32 18.04 5.81
CA LEU A 256 3.56 17.99 7.25
C LEU A 256 4.98 18.49 7.50
N ALA A 257 5.13 19.46 8.40
CA ALA A 257 6.44 19.97 8.76
C ALA A 257 7.31 18.87 9.41
N GLY A 258 8.62 18.95 9.20
CA GLY A 258 9.60 18.23 10.00
C GLY A 258 9.62 18.77 11.44
N ARG A 259 10.07 17.96 12.38
CA ARG A 259 10.34 18.40 13.75
C ARG A 259 11.80 18.75 13.93
#